data_9fc04cf1053e0aa7a9dcdeb379fa3482
#
_entry.id   9fc04cf1053e0aa7a9dcdeb379fa3482
#
_cell.length_a   1.000
_cell.length_b   1.000
_cell.length_c   1.000
_cell.angle_alpha   90.00
_cell.angle_beta   90.00
_cell.angle_gamma   90.00
#
_symmetry.space_group_name_H-M   'P 1'
#
loop_
_entity.id
_entity.type
_entity.pdbx_description
1 polymer ?
#
loop_
_entity_poly.entity_id
_entity_poly.type
_entity_poly.pdbx_seq_one_letter_code
_entity_poly.pdbx_strand_id
1 'polypeptide(L)'
;TDAQQWIIKDAGNGDYCIISKCNGLYLDVAGANAQNGVQMQVYEGNETDAQKFKFEKIEEIVGEKTIEDGNYKIKVASNKKMTLDVDNMSRNNGANVQLWEESDLIRKNQRYKIKYIGDGCYKIEAIHSGKVLDVTGESMVSGANVQQYEDNGTDAQRWIIKDNKDGTYSIISKANNLYINVQDNKIANGGNIQVSNGNGSDSQKFVFEKI
;
A
#
# COMPACT_ATOMS: atom_id res chain seq x y z
N THR A 1 8.29 21.74 -21.48
CA THR A 1 9.24 22.85 -21.37
C THR A 1 10.54 22.37 -20.75
N ASP A 2 11.66 23.03 -20.99
CA ASP A 2 12.96 22.65 -20.42
C ASP A 2 12.98 22.71 -18.88
N ALA A 3 12.09 23.49 -18.29
CA ALA A 3 11.91 23.54 -16.83
C ALA A 3 11.41 22.22 -16.20
N GLN A 4 10.89 21.31 -17.01
CA GLN A 4 10.42 19.99 -16.59
C GLN A 4 11.37 18.85 -17.00
N GLN A 5 12.53 19.20 -17.55
CA GLN A 5 13.52 18.23 -18.02
C GLN A 5 14.78 18.30 -17.14
N TRP A 6 15.24 17.12 -16.76
CA TRP A 6 16.39 16.95 -15.89
C TRP A 6 17.43 16.05 -16.54
N ILE A 7 18.69 16.37 -16.34
CA ILE A 7 19.82 15.55 -16.76
C ILE A 7 20.27 14.77 -15.53
N ILE A 8 20.37 13.45 -15.66
CA ILE A 8 20.95 12.58 -14.63
C ILE A 8 22.41 12.37 -14.99
N LYS A 9 23.32 12.81 -14.13
CA LYS A 9 24.77 12.70 -14.30
C LYS A 9 25.34 11.76 -13.25
N ASP A 10 26.08 10.76 -13.67
CA ASP A 10 26.82 9.88 -12.77
C ASP A 10 27.86 10.70 -11.98
N ALA A 11 27.81 10.58 -10.66
CA ALA A 11 28.76 11.21 -9.73
C ALA A 11 29.75 10.22 -9.12
N GLY A 12 29.73 8.94 -9.59
CA GLY A 12 30.57 7.86 -9.10
C GLY A 12 30.01 7.18 -7.85
N ASN A 13 30.50 5.99 -7.53
CA ASN A 13 30.11 5.19 -6.35
C ASN A 13 28.61 4.87 -6.24
N GLY A 14 27.88 4.90 -7.37
CA GLY A 14 26.41 4.70 -7.40
C GLY A 14 25.62 5.93 -7.00
N ASP A 15 26.26 7.08 -6.88
CA ASP A 15 25.62 8.37 -6.68
C ASP A 15 25.40 9.09 -8.01
N TYR A 16 24.38 9.93 -8.06
CA TYR A 16 23.98 10.70 -9.23
C TYR A 16 23.68 12.14 -8.85
N CYS A 17 24.00 13.06 -9.77
CA CYS A 17 23.52 14.44 -9.70
C CYS A 17 22.32 14.61 -10.62
N ILE A 18 21.37 15.42 -10.23
CA ILE A 18 20.15 15.76 -10.98
C ILE A 18 20.26 17.24 -11.38
N ILE A 19 20.38 17.51 -12.67
CA ILE A 19 20.69 18.85 -13.18
C ILE A 19 19.52 19.37 -14.01
N SER A 20 19.02 20.55 -13.69
CA SER A 20 17.96 21.20 -14.46
C SER A 20 18.46 21.56 -15.88
N LYS A 21 17.77 21.08 -16.90
CA LYS A 21 18.10 21.40 -18.31
C LYS A 21 17.86 22.89 -18.60
N CYS A 22 16.97 23.53 -17.90
CA CYS A 22 16.59 24.93 -18.12
C CYS A 22 17.72 25.91 -17.79
N ASN A 23 18.47 25.66 -16.70
CA ASN A 23 19.44 26.62 -16.18
C ASN A 23 20.79 26.00 -15.77
N GLY A 24 20.94 24.68 -15.90
CA GLY A 24 22.18 23.98 -15.54
C GLY A 24 22.45 23.87 -14.03
N LEU A 25 21.50 24.28 -13.19
CA LEU A 25 21.63 24.17 -11.74
C LEU A 25 21.32 22.76 -11.25
N TYR A 26 21.96 22.37 -10.16
CA TYR A 26 21.84 21.05 -9.53
C TYR A 26 20.69 21.03 -8.52
N LEU A 27 19.93 19.94 -8.48
CA LEU A 27 19.02 19.67 -7.38
C LEU A 27 19.85 19.55 -6.09
N ASP A 28 19.40 20.22 -5.02
CA ASP A 28 20.19 20.41 -3.81
C ASP A 28 19.30 20.35 -2.58
N VAL A 29 19.77 19.67 -1.53
CA VAL A 29 19.11 19.63 -0.23
C VAL A 29 19.49 20.88 0.54
N ALA A 30 18.55 21.80 0.76
CA ALA A 30 18.80 23.07 1.39
C ALA A 30 19.53 22.94 2.74
N GLY A 31 20.69 23.62 2.85
CA GLY A 31 21.51 23.56 4.06
C GLY A 31 22.16 22.21 4.35
N ALA A 32 22.21 21.28 3.38
CA ALA A 32 22.72 19.91 3.55
C ALA A 32 22.09 19.16 4.73
N ASN A 33 20.84 19.47 5.05
CA ASN A 33 20.14 18.91 6.21
C ASN A 33 19.32 17.68 5.82
N ALA A 34 19.74 16.47 6.22
CA ALA A 34 19.09 15.21 5.88
C ALA A 34 17.88 14.84 6.78
N GLN A 35 17.11 15.83 7.23
CA GLN A 35 15.90 15.59 8.04
C GLN A 35 14.61 15.58 7.19
N ASN A 36 13.56 14.98 7.74
CA ASN A 36 12.25 14.98 7.10
C ASN A 36 11.70 16.41 6.99
N GLY A 37 11.12 16.75 5.83
CA GLY A 37 10.50 18.05 5.58
C GLY A 37 11.46 19.14 5.13
N VAL A 38 12.73 18.81 4.87
CA VAL A 38 13.69 19.75 4.31
C VAL A 38 13.32 20.10 2.87
N GLN A 39 13.45 21.38 2.55
CA GLN A 39 13.18 21.90 1.21
C GLN A 39 14.25 21.46 0.23
N MET A 40 13.81 21.01 -0.94
CA MET A 40 14.68 20.84 -2.11
C MET A 40 14.75 22.16 -2.88
N GLN A 41 15.92 22.48 -3.39
CA GLN A 41 16.18 23.70 -4.17
C GLN A 41 17.00 23.35 -5.42
N VAL A 42 17.23 24.32 -6.28
CA VAL A 42 18.27 24.25 -7.32
C VAL A 42 19.40 25.21 -6.95
N TYR A 43 20.65 24.74 -7.06
CA TYR A 43 21.83 25.50 -6.66
C TYR A 43 23.00 25.25 -7.64
N GLU A 44 24.02 26.11 -7.61
CA GLU A 44 25.24 25.89 -8.39
C GLU A 44 25.90 24.55 -8.01
N GLY A 45 26.48 23.86 -8.98
CA GLY A 45 27.20 22.62 -8.73
C GLY A 45 28.40 22.85 -7.81
N ASN A 46 28.43 22.16 -6.67
CA ASN A 46 29.48 22.34 -5.65
C ASN A 46 30.07 20.99 -5.15
N GLU A 47 29.68 19.87 -5.81
CA GLU A 47 30.18 18.51 -5.54
C GLU A 47 29.91 17.99 -4.12
N THR A 48 29.10 18.69 -3.31
CA THR A 48 28.74 18.26 -1.96
C THR A 48 27.74 17.11 -1.98
N ASP A 49 27.62 16.41 -0.85
CA ASP A 49 26.66 15.30 -0.69
C ASP A 49 25.20 15.79 -0.73
N ALA A 50 24.95 17.08 -0.49
CA ALA A 50 23.64 17.72 -0.66
C ALA A 50 23.10 17.63 -2.10
N GLN A 51 23.98 17.40 -3.09
CA GLN A 51 23.66 17.29 -4.51
C GLN A 51 23.80 15.89 -5.07
N LYS A 52 24.06 14.90 -4.21
CA LYS A 52 24.22 13.51 -4.60
C LYS A 52 23.05 12.66 -4.14
N PHE A 53 22.47 11.91 -5.07
CA PHE A 53 21.27 11.08 -4.87
C PHE A 53 21.55 9.66 -5.29
N LYS A 54 20.97 8.71 -4.60
CA LYS A 54 20.92 7.30 -5.03
C LYS A 54 19.56 7.02 -5.65
N PHE A 55 19.57 6.34 -6.79
CA PHE A 55 18.37 5.81 -7.40
C PHE A 55 18.22 4.34 -6.99
N GLU A 56 17.18 4.06 -6.25
CA GLU A 56 16.79 2.70 -5.97
C GLU A 56 15.70 2.29 -6.96
N LYS A 57 15.97 1.24 -7.74
CA LYS A 57 14.96 0.70 -8.66
C LYS A 57 13.87 0.05 -7.83
N ILE A 58 12.71 0.65 -7.81
CA ILE A 58 11.51 0.00 -7.29
C ILE A 58 11.07 -1.03 -8.33
N GLU A 59 11.18 -2.30 -8.00
CA GLU A 59 10.60 -3.34 -8.85
C GLU A 59 9.08 -3.20 -8.80
N GLU A 60 8.46 -3.02 -9.95
CA GLU A 60 7.01 -3.02 -10.05
C GLU A 60 6.50 -4.40 -9.65
N ILE A 61 5.63 -4.45 -8.65
CA ILE A 61 4.97 -5.70 -8.29
C ILE A 61 3.91 -5.98 -9.35
N VAL A 62 4.28 -6.85 -10.29
CA VAL A 62 3.36 -7.34 -11.32
C VAL A 62 2.46 -8.38 -10.69
N GLY A 63 1.18 -8.07 -10.60
CA GLY A 63 0.19 -9.02 -10.11
C GLY A 63 -0.22 -10.02 -11.20
N GLU A 64 -0.69 -11.17 -10.75
CA GLU A 64 -1.35 -12.19 -11.59
C GLU A 64 -2.70 -12.57 -10.96
N LYS A 65 -3.56 -13.27 -11.71
CA LYS A 65 -4.78 -13.82 -11.14
C LYS A 65 -4.46 -15.04 -10.27
N THR A 66 -4.48 -14.87 -8.95
CA THR A 66 -4.08 -15.88 -7.97
C THR A 66 -5.27 -16.57 -7.29
N ILE A 67 -6.42 -15.88 -7.20
CA ILE A 67 -7.66 -16.44 -6.65
C ILE A 67 -8.84 -16.20 -7.59
N GLU A 68 -9.84 -17.06 -7.51
CA GLU A 68 -11.06 -16.93 -8.32
C GLU A 68 -11.99 -15.84 -7.77
N ASP A 69 -12.79 -15.26 -8.66
CA ASP A 69 -13.86 -14.35 -8.25
C ASP A 69 -14.84 -15.06 -7.31
N GLY A 70 -15.33 -14.37 -6.30
CA GLY A 70 -16.27 -14.97 -5.35
C GLY A 70 -16.42 -14.17 -4.07
N ASN A 71 -17.15 -14.78 -3.14
CA ASN A 71 -17.33 -14.24 -1.80
C ASN A 71 -16.41 -14.98 -0.82
N TYR A 72 -15.76 -14.21 0.04
CA TYR A 72 -14.73 -14.72 0.93
C TYR A 72 -14.79 -14.08 2.32
N LYS A 73 -14.28 -14.79 3.32
CA LYS A 73 -13.73 -14.24 4.54
C LYS A 73 -12.21 -14.13 4.34
N ILE A 74 -11.63 -13.03 4.76
CA ILE A 74 -10.18 -12.79 4.70
C ILE A 74 -9.65 -12.89 6.12
N LYS A 75 -8.89 -13.94 6.41
CA LYS A 75 -8.44 -14.28 7.76
C LYS A 75 -6.94 -14.12 7.88
N VAL A 76 -6.46 -13.75 9.07
CA VAL A 76 -5.01 -13.76 9.34
C VAL A 76 -4.53 -15.22 9.40
N ALA A 77 -3.44 -15.53 8.69
CA ALA A 77 -2.99 -16.92 8.53
C ALA A 77 -2.56 -17.56 9.87
N SER A 78 -1.90 -16.82 10.75
CA SER A 78 -1.41 -17.28 12.05
C SER A 78 -2.54 -17.48 13.09
N ASN A 79 -3.72 -16.84 12.87
CA ASN A 79 -4.89 -17.04 13.72
C ASN A 79 -6.18 -16.96 12.88
N LYS A 80 -6.62 -18.09 12.35
CA LYS A 80 -7.77 -18.20 11.45
C LYS A 80 -9.14 -17.90 12.11
N LYS A 81 -9.17 -17.62 13.41
CA LYS A 81 -10.37 -17.06 14.06
C LYS A 81 -10.54 -15.57 13.82
N MET A 82 -9.44 -14.88 13.50
CA MET A 82 -9.42 -13.43 13.26
C MET A 82 -9.63 -13.14 11.78
N THR A 83 -10.65 -12.35 11.48
CA THR A 83 -10.99 -11.96 10.10
C THR A 83 -10.99 -10.44 9.95
N LEU A 84 -10.78 -9.97 8.72
CA LEU A 84 -11.02 -8.56 8.42
C LEU A 84 -12.48 -8.21 8.67
N ASP A 85 -12.70 -7.07 9.31
CA ASP A 85 -14.00 -6.61 9.79
C ASP A 85 -14.12 -5.10 9.53
N VAL A 86 -15.23 -4.68 8.96
CA VAL A 86 -15.54 -3.25 8.89
C VAL A 86 -16.17 -2.84 10.21
N ASP A 87 -15.53 -1.92 10.92
CA ASP A 87 -15.91 -1.52 12.27
C ASP A 87 -17.38 -1.15 12.37
N ASN A 88 -18.03 -1.66 13.43
CA ASN A 88 -19.44 -1.42 13.77
C ASN A 88 -20.46 -1.72 12.64
N MET A 89 -20.13 -2.57 11.68
CA MET A 89 -20.95 -2.80 10.47
C MET A 89 -21.35 -1.48 9.77
N SER A 90 -20.51 -0.46 9.89
CA SER A 90 -20.76 0.85 9.31
C SER A 90 -20.93 0.75 7.79
N ARG A 91 -21.84 1.56 7.25
CA ARG A 91 -22.04 1.72 5.80
C ARG A 91 -21.49 3.03 5.26
N ASN A 92 -20.83 3.81 6.10
CA ASN A 92 -20.31 5.11 5.74
C ASN A 92 -18.96 5.00 5.02
N ASN A 93 -18.65 5.99 4.18
CA ASN A 93 -17.31 6.21 3.70
C ASN A 93 -16.37 6.50 4.87
N GLY A 94 -15.14 6.02 4.79
CA GLY A 94 -14.14 6.23 5.84
C GLY A 94 -14.27 5.30 7.05
N ALA A 95 -15.20 4.33 7.02
CA ALA A 95 -15.28 3.38 8.13
C ALA A 95 -14.03 2.50 8.18
N ASN A 96 -13.49 2.36 9.37
CA ASN A 96 -12.25 1.64 9.62
C ASN A 96 -12.35 0.15 9.28
N VAL A 97 -11.24 -0.42 8.81
CA VAL A 97 -11.07 -1.87 8.68
C VAL A 97 -10.14 -2.34 9.79
N GLN A 98 -10.55 -3.37 10.50
CA GLN A 98 -9.86 -3.93 11.65
C GLN A 98 -9.89 -5.45 11.61
N LEU A 99 -9.24 -6.09 12.56
CA LEU A 99 -9.46 -7.49 12.87
C LEU A 99 -10.55 -7.66 13.92
N TRP A 100 -11.38 -8.68 13.73
CA TRP A 100 -12.30 -9.12 14.75
C TRP A 100 -12.47 -10.63 14.71
N GLU A 101 -12.77 -11.23 15.87
CA GLU A 101 -13.04 -12.66 15.93
C GLU A 101 -14.26 -13.00 15.04
N GLU A 102 -14.13 -14.06 14.28
CA GLU A 102 -15.19 -14.53 13.42
C GLU A 102 -16.45 -14.81 14.24
N SER A 103 -17.58 -14.32 13.78
CA SER A 103 -18.88 -14.61 14.38
C SER A 103 -19.69 -15.50 13.47
N ASP A 104 -20.22 -16.58 14.01
CA ASP A 104 -21.19 -17.47 13.34
C ASP A 104 -22.53 -16.76 13.07
N LEU A 105 -22.80 -15.69 13.80
CA LEU A 105 -23.90 -14.80 13.48
C LEU A 105 -23.61 -14.10 12.16
N ILE A 106 -24.65 -13.88 11.36
CA ILE A 106 -24.59 -13.38 9.96
C ILE A 106 -23.98 -11.95 9.92
N ARG A 107 -22.73 -11.80 10.35
CA ARG A 107 -22.01 -10.54 10.24
C ARG A 107 -21.48 -10.35 8.83
N LYS A 108 -22.28 -9.68 7.99
CA LYS A 108 -21.91 -9.42 6.59
C LYS A 108 -20.73 -8.47 6.44
N ASN A 109 -20.35 -7.72 7.49
CA ASN A 109 -19.18 -6.82 7.53
C ASN A 109 -17.83 -7.55 7.62
N GLN A 110 -17.85 -8.88 7.76
CA GLN A 110 -16.69 -9.78 7.70
C GLN A 110 -16.62 -10.56 6.39
N ARG A 111 -17.49 -10.23 5.43
CA ARG A 111 -17.59 -10.92 4.14
C ARG A 111 -17.30 -9.97 3.01
N TYR A 112 -16.45 -10.41 2.11
CA TYR A 112 -15.96 -9.60 1.00
C TYR A 112 -16.22 -10.30 -0.31
N LYS A 113 -16.71 -9.55 -1.29
CA LYS A 113 -16.74 -9.97 -2.68
C LYS A 113 -15.43 -9.57 -3.32
N ILE A 114 -14.72 -10.54 -3.84
CA ILE A 114 -13.43 -10.33 -4.51
C ILE A 114 -13.66 -10.52 -6.00
N LYS A 115 -13.22 -9.54 -6.78
CA LYS A 115 -13.34 -9.55 -8.23
C LYS A 115 -12.00 -9.19 -8.87
N TYR A 116 -11.53 -10.04 -9.77
CA TYR A 116 -10.40 -9.72 -10.63
C TYR A 116 -10.82 -8.65 -11.65
N ILE A 117 -10.02 -7.60 -11.80
CA ILE A 117 -10.32 -6.43 -12.65
C ILE A 117 -9.29 -6.21 -13.77
N GLY A 118 -8.39 -7.16 -13.98
CA GLY A 118 -7.32 -7.08 -14.98
C GLY A 118 -5.99 -6.60 -14.37
N ASP A 119 -4.93 -6.66 -15.16
CA ASP A 119 -3.58 -6.19 -14.81
C ASP A 119 -3.06 -6.69 -13.46
N GLY A 120 -3.40 -7.93 -13.09
CA GLY A 120 -3.02 -8.54 -11.81
C GLY A 120 -3.74 -7.96 -10.58
N CYS A 121 -4.74 -7.10 -10.79
CA CYS A 121 -5.42 -6.40 -9.73
C CYS A 121 -6.80 -6.97 -9.41
N TYR A 122 -7.18 -6.81 -8.17
CA TYR A 122 -8.49 -7.16 -7.63
C TYR A 122 -9.15 -5.94 -6.99
N LYS A 123 -10.48 -5.99 -6.98
CA LYS A 123 -11.34 -5.15 -6.14
C LYS A 123 -11.86 -6.01 -5.00
N ILE A 124 -11.84 -5.49 -3.78
CA ILE A 124 -12.29 -6.16 -2.57
C ILE A 124 -13.44 -5.34 -1.99
N GLU A 125 -14.67 -5.82 -2.17
CA GLU A 125 -15.90 -5.13 -1.79
C GLU A 125 -16.49 -5.75 -0.50
N ALA A 126 -16.77 -4.92 0.50
CA ALA A 126 -17.49 -5.35 1.71
C ALA A 126 -18.97 -5.59 1.39
N ILE A 127 -19.45 -6.84 1.50
CA ILE A 127 -20.78 -7.26 1.04
C ILE A 127 -21.92 -6.49 1.74
N HIS A 128 -21.74 -6.11 3.02
CA HIS A 128 -22.78 -5.43 3.79
C HIS A 128 -23.05 -3.99 3.32
N SER A 129 -22.02 -3.31 2.82
CA SER A 129 -22.08 -1.87 2.46
C SER A 129 -22.05 -1.63 0.95
N GLY A 130 -21.48 -2.57 0.18
CA GLY A 130 -21.17 -2.38 -1.24
C GLY A 130 -19.97 -1.44 -1.47
N LYS A 131 -19.24 -1.08 -0.41
CA LYS A 131 -18.03 -0.24 -0.50
C LYS A 131 -16.79 -1.11 -0.61
N VAL A 132 -15.72 -0.54 -1.17
CA VAL A 132 -14.48 -1.25 -1.43
C VAL A 132 -13.41 -0.90 -0.40
N LEU A 133 -12.45 -1.82 -0.18
CA LEU A 133 -11.26 -1.52 0.61
C LEU A 133 -10.44 -0.43 -0.09
N ASP A 134 -9.95 0.50 0.70
CA ASP A 134 -9.36 1.76 0.23
C ASP A 134 -8.22 2.19 1.16
N VAL A 135 -7.11 2.65 0.58
CA VAL A 135 -6.03 3.30 1.35
C VAL A 135 -6.42 4.75 1.58
N THR A 136 -6.61 5.14 2.83
CA THR A 136 -7.08 6.47 3.21
C THR A 136 -6.25 7.59 2.55
N GLY A 137 -6.94 8.46 1.81
CA GLY A 137 -6.34 9.63 1.17
C GLY A 137 -5.32 9.30 0.08
N GLU A 138 -5.39 8.11 -0.51
CA GLU A 138 -4.41 7.64 -1.52
C GLU A 138 -2.95 7.76 -1.01
N SER A 139 -2.76 7.61 0.29
CA SER A 139 -1.49 7.87 0.96
C SER A 139 -0.38 6.94 0.44
N MET A 140 0.78 7.53 0.17
CA MET A 140 2.01 6.82 -0.23
C MET A 140 2.86 6.39 0.97
N VAL A 141 2.43 6.68 2.19
CA VAL A 141 3.24 6.52 3.41
C VAL A 141 2.93 5.21 4.11
N SER A 142 3.98 4.49 4.52
CA SER A 142 3.85 3.31 5.40
C SER A 142 3.19 3.70 6.72
N GLY A 143 2.20 2.91 7.16
CA GLY A 143 1.32 3.22 8.29
C GLY A 143 -0.02 3.84 7.90
N ALA A 144 -0.25 4.11 6.62
CA ALA A 144 -1.54 4.63 6.16
C ALA A 144 -2.66 3.65 6.44
N ASN A 145 -3.78 4.17 6.94
CA ASN A 145 -4.93 3.37 7.35
C ASN A 145 -5.66 2.75 6.15
N VAL A 146 -6.25 1.57 6.36
CA VAL A 146 -7.18 0.94 5.41
C VAL A 146 -8.60 1.15 5.92
N GLN A 147 -9.45 1.65 5.06
CA GLN A 147 -10.85 1.94 5.29
C GLN A 147 -11.73 1.27 4.25
N GLN A 148 -13.05 1.37 4.39
CA GLN A 148 -13.95 1.20 3.26
C GLN A 148 -14.34 2.56 2.68
N TYR A 149 -14.47 2.63 1.36
CA TYR A 149 -14.91 3.83 0.65
C TYR A 149 -15.77 3.48 -0.55
N GLU A 150 -16.58 4.43 -1.06
CA GLU A 150 -17.29 4.21 -2.32
C GLU A 150 -16.29 3.97 -3.46
N ASP A 151 -16.68 3.12 -4.42
CA ASP A 151 -15.83 2.79 -5.56
C ASP A 151 -15.65 4.03 -6.46
N ASN A 152 -14.46 4.58 -6.45
CA ASN A 152 -14.07 5.74 -7.26
C ASN A 152 -13.06 5.39 -8.38
N GLY A 153 -12.65 4.12 -8.46
CA GLY A 153 -11.78 3.60 -9.51
C GLY A 153 -10.30 3.98 -9.39
N THR A 154 -9.87 4.58 -8.27
CA THR A 154 -8.46 4.95 -8.06
C THR A 154 -7.60 3.73 -7.72
N ASP A 155 -6.27 3.88 -7.81
CA ASP A 155 -5.32 2.82 -7.47
C ASP A 155 -5.29 2.51 -5.96
N ALA A 156 -5.76 3.44 -5.11
CA ALA A 156 -5.95 3.20 -3.67
C ALA A 156 -6.97 2.08 -3.36
N GLN A 157 -7.81 1.73 -4.34
CA GLN A 157 -8.86 0.70 -4.25
C GLN A 157 -8.54 -0.56 -5.06
N ARG A 158 -7.34 -0.62 -5.65
CA ARG A 158 -6.86 -1.76 -6.42
C ARG A 158 -5.82 -2.52 -5.64
N TRP A 159 -5.99 -3.83 -5.57
CA TRP A 159 -5.17 -4.70 -4.73
C TRP A 159 -4.57 -5.83 -5.54
N ILE A 160 -3.29 -6.09 -5.38
CA ILE A 160 -2.62 -7.27 -5.86
C ILE A 160 -2.71 -8.32 -4.76
N ILE A 161 -3.18 -9.53 -5.09
CA ILE A 161 -3.21 -10.67 -4.17
C ILE A 161 -2.09 -11.61 -4.61
N LYS A 162 -0.99 -11.60 -3.86
CA LYS A 162 0.21 -12.39 -4.14
C LYS A 162 0.15 -13.71 -3.39
N ASP A 163 0.28 -14.83 -4.11
CA ASP A 163 0.46 -16.15 -3.51
C ASP A 163 1.89 -16.28 -2.96
N ASN A 164 2.02 -16.53 -1.66
CA ASN A 164 3.31 -16.71 -0.99
C ASN A 164 3.89 -18.12 -1.16
N LYS A 165 3.17 -19.02 -1.87
CA LYS A 165 3.54 -20.43 -2.12
C LYS A 165 3.67 -21.29 -0.85
N ASP A 166 3.15 -20.82 0.26
CA ASP A 166 3.08 -21.53 1.55
C ASP A 166 1.61 -21.74 2.03
N GLY A 167 0.65 -21.53 1.13
CA GLY A 167 -0.79 -21.58 1.43
C GLY A 167 -1.33 -20.28 2.02
N THR A 168 -0.51 -19.25 2.07
CA THR A 168 -0.91 -17.89 2.48
C THR A 168 -0.81 -16.91 1.32
N TYR A 169 -1.40 -15.75 1.49
CA TYR A 169 -1.39 -14.66 0.53
C TYR A 169 -1.01 -13.36 1.19
N SER A 170 -0.34 -12.50 0.44
CA SER A 170 -0.15 -11.09 0.78
C SER A 170 -1.08 -10.24 -0.07
N ILE A 171 -1.63 -9.16 0.51
CA ILE A 171 -2.50 -8.21 -0.18
C ILE A 171 -1.76 -6.89 -0.28
N ILE A 172 -1.52 -6.40 -1.50
CA ILE A 172 -0.63 -5.28 -1.76
C ILE A 172 -1.42 -4.19 -2.49
N SER A 173 -1.30 -2.96 -2.02
CA SER A 173 -1.95 -1.82 -2.67
C SER A 173 -1.24 -1.47 -3.99
N LYS A 174 -2.02 -1.29 -5.07
CA LYS A 174 -1.50 -0.85 -6.37
C LYS A 174 -0.99 0.59 -6.32
N ALA A 175 -1.55 1.43 -5.46
CA ALA A 175 -1.18 2.85 -5.38
C ALA A 175 0.27 3.06 -4.90
N ASN A 176 0.73 2.24 -3.95
CA ASN A 176 1.96 2.53 -3.22
C ASN A 176 2.88 1.31 -3.01
N ASN A 177 2.52 0.13 -3.53
CA ASN A 177 3.22 -1.15 -3.34
C ASN A 177 3.40 -1.57 -1.86
N LEU A 178 2.62 -0.99 -0.95
CA LEU A 178 2.62 -1.38 0.46
C LEU A 178 1.66 -2.54 0.71
N TYR A 179 2.00 -3.36 1.70
CA TYR A 179 1.30 -4.58 2.08
C TYR A 179 0.23 -4.29 3.13
N ILE A 180 -0.96 -4.85 3.00
CA ILE A 180 -1.91 -4.89 4.12
C ILE A 180 -1.22 -5.54 5.30
N ASN A 181 -1.33 -4.88 6.45
CA ASN A 181 -0.64 -5.24 7.67
C ASN A 181 -1.52 -5.02 8.90
N VAL A 182 -1.48 -5.95 9.83
CA VAL A 182 -2.06 -5.73 11.16
C VAL A 182 -1.11 -4.87 11.96
N GLN A 183 -1.55 -3.66 12.31
CA GLN A 183 -0.74 -2.70 13.06
C GLN A 183 -0.21 -3.31 14.36
N ASP A 184 1.08 -3.08 14.66
CA ASP A 184 1.79 -3.52 15.85
C ASP A 184 1.69 -5.05 16.10
N ASN A 185 1.41 -5.83 15.05
CA ASN A 185 1.15 -7.26 15.14
C ASN A 185 0.05 -7.62 16.17
N LYS A 186 -0.92 -6.72 16.38
CA LYS A 186 -2.04 -6.92 17.30
C LYS A 186 -3.10 -7.83 16.69
N ILE A 187 -2.83 -9.14 16.63
CA ILE A 187 -3.74 -10.16 16.07
C ILE A 187 -4.81 -10.51 17.13
N ALA A 188 -5.69 -9.55 17.38
CA ALA A 188 -6.78 -9.61 18.34
C ALA A 188 -7.93 -8.68 17.91
N ASN A 189 -9.09 -8.76 18.61
CA ASN A 189 -10.21 -7.86 18.38
C ASN A 189 -9.75 -6.40 18.45
N GLY A 190 -10.15 -5.60 17.45
CA GLY A 190 -9.76 -4.21 17.30
C GLY A 190 -8.30 -4.00 16.84
N GLY A 191 -7.63 -5.04 16.32
CA GLY A 191 -6.33 -4.88 15.64
C GLY A 191 -6.53 -4.08 14.36
N ASN A 192 -5.91 -2.90 14.28
CA ASN A 192 -6.09 -2.00 13.13
C ASN A 192 -5.44 -2.56 11.87
N ILE A 193 -6.06 -2.34 10.73
CA ILE A 193 -5.50 -2.68 9.41
C ILE A 193 -4.95 -1.42 8.76
N GLN A 194 -3.70 -1.49 8.38
CA GLN A 194 -2.96 -0.43 7.69
C GLN A 194 -2.20 -1.01 6.49
N VAL A 195 -1.57 -0.16 5.69
CA VAL A 195 -0.56 -0.59 4.72
C VAL A 195 0.84 -0.29 5.25
N SER A 196 1.80 -1.20 5.04
CA SER A 196 3.20 -1.02 5.45
C SER A 196 4.18 -1.68 4.49
N ASN A 197 5.46 -1.37 4.64
CA ASN A 197 6.51 -2.03 3.87
C ASN A 197 6.43 -3.56 4.05
N GLY A 198 6.63 -4.29 2.94
CA GLY A 198 6.67 -5.75 2.98
C GLY A 198 7.84 -6.26 3.83
N ASN A 199 7.54 -7.10 4.81
CA ASN A 199 8.55 -7.71 5.70
C ASN A 199 8.35 -9.21 5.91
N GLY A 200 7.29 -9.79 5.28
CA GLY A 200 6.98 -11.23 5.35
C GLY A 200 6.50 -11.73 6.71
N SER A 201 6.20 -10.83 7.65
CA SER A 201 5.70 -11.19 8.98
C SER A 201 4.29 -11.79 8.94
N ASP A 202 3.88 -12.46 10.01
CA ASP A 202 2.54 -13.04 10.15
C ASP A 202 1.41 -12.02 10.06
N SER A 203 1.69 -10.76 10.42
CA SER A 203 0.73 -9.65 10.30
C SER A 203 0.44 -9.26 8.84
N GLN A 204 1.21 -9.78 7.87
CA GLN A 204 1.02 -9.53 6.43
C GLN A 204 0.59 -10.78 5.66
N LYS A 205 0.30 -11.89 6.37
CA LYS A 205 -0.10 -13.15 5.75
C LYS A 205 -1.56 -13.46 6.02
N PHE A 206 -2.30 -13.70 4.94
CA PHE A 206 -3.75 -13.94 4.98
C PHE A 206 -4.13 -15.25 4.30
N VAL A 207 -5.29 -15.77 4.64
CA VAL A 207 -5.95 -16.87 3.94
C VAL A 207 -7.35 -16.43 3.51
N PHE A 208 -7.77 -16.90 2.36
CA PHE A 208 -9.09 -16.61 1.78
C PHE A 208 -9.99 -17.83 1.91
N GLU A 209 -11.00 -17.74 2.76
CA GLU A 209 -12.01 -18.79 2.92
C GLU A 209 -13.23 -18.46 2.06
N LYS A 210 -13.45 -19.26 1.02
CA LYS A 210 -14.60 -19.08 0.11
C LYS A 210 -15.91 -19.45 0.82
N ILE A 211 -16.97 -18.63 0.62
CA ILE A 211 -18.28 -18.80 1.25
C ILE A 211 -19.42 -18.80 0.23
#